data_8023b426dd7434902505a47e776c5cd8
#
_entry.id   8023b426dd7434902505a47e776c5cd8
#
_cell.length_a   1.000
_cell.length_b   1.000
_cell.length_c   1.000
_cell.angle_alpha   90.00
_cell.angle_beta   90.00
_cell.angle_gamma   90.00
#
_symmetry.space_group_name_H-M   'P 1'
#
loop_
_entity.id
_entity.type
_entity.pdbx_description
1 polymer ?
#
loop_
_entity_poly.entity_id
_entity_poly.type
_entity_poly.pdbx_seq_one_letter_code
_entity_poly.pdbx_strand_id
1 'polypeptide(L)'
;MLVVADTSGLLAAFDRDSPDSSACEEVLREAGTVVVSPMVLTELDHLTRRRFGGPQRVVVMNFVFSQVDRMRFLVPDTGRDVLGVAREVQQRYAGLDLDLADAVNVALAAEFRTTDILTLDRRDFRAIRPLVAAEAFRLLPDDR
;
A
#
# COMPACT_ATOMS: atom_id res chain seq x y z
N MET A 1 9.34 6.43 -10.58
CA MET A 1 9.02 6.32 -9.13
C MET A 1 8.43 4.94 -8.85
N LEU A 2 8.93 4.27 -7.84
CA LEU A 2 8.37 3.01 -7.35
C LEU A 2 7.69 3.27 -6.01
N VAL A 3 6.43 2.90 -5.90
CA VAL A 3 5.59 3.18 -4.73
C VAL A 3 5.05 1.87 -4.16
N VAL A 4 5.09 1.73 -2.83
CA VAL A 4 4.36 0.67 -2.14
C VAL A 4 2.96 1.19 -1.82
N ALA A 5 1.93 0.50 -2.28
CA ALA A 5 0.56 0.95 -2.08
C ALA A 5 -0.06 0.28 -0.86
N ASP A 6 -0.56 1.11 0.05
CA ASP A 6 -1.37 0.68 1.17
C ASP A 6 -2.84 0.64 0.76
N THR A 7 -3.62 -0.16 1.47
CA THR A 7 -5.04 -0.35 1.19
C THR A 7 -5.81 0.97 1.20
N SER A 8 -5.54 1.85 2.16
CA SER A 8 -6.23 3.14 2.28
C SER A 8 -6.04 4.02 1.05
N GLY A 9 -4.82 4.07 0.51
CA GLY A 9 -4.53 4.86 -0.68
C GLY A 9 -5.17 4.29 -1.94
N LEU A 10 -5.11 2.96 -2.10
CA LEU A 10 -5.78 2.30 -3.23
C LEU A 10 -7.30 2.47 -3.16
N LEU A 11 -7.87 2.23 -1.99
CA LEU A 11 -9.32 2.36 -1.82
C LEU A 11 -9.78 3.79 -2.13
N ALA A 12 -9.05 4.80 -1.67
CA ALA A 12 -9.37 6.19 -1.98
C ALA A 12 -9.32 6.47 -3.48
N ALA A 13 -8.35 5.91 -4.20
CA ALA A 13 -8.25 6.08 -5.65
C ALA A 13 -9.49 5.57 -6.39
N PHE A 14 -10.14 4.53 -5.87
CA PHE A 14 -11.35 3.95 -6.47
C PHE A 14 -12.65 4.54 -5.89
N ASP A 15 -12.58 5.35 -4.85
CA ASP A 15 -13.74 5.95 -4.20
C ASP A 15 -13.93 7.39 -4.66
N ARG A 16 -14.84 7.60 -5.60
CA ARG A 16 -15.12 8.92 -6.16
C ARG A 16 -15.61 9.92 -5.11
N ASP A 17 -16.16 9.44 -4.00
CA ASP A 17 -16.66 10.29 -2.92
C ASP A 17 -15.53 10.69 -1.95
N SER A 18 -14.35 10.08 -2.07
CA SER A 18 -13.20 10.45 -1.24
C SER A 18 -12.62 11.77 -1.70
N PRO A 19 -12.33 12.70 -0.78
CA PRO A 19 -11.64 13.95 -1.13
C PRO A 19 -10.21 13.71 -1.63
N ASP A 20 -9.64 12.54 -1.34
CA ASP A 20 -8.28 12.17 -1.74
C ASP A 20 -8.23 11.39 -3.06
N SER A 21 -9.37 11.10 -3.67
CA SER A 21 -9.47 10.22 -4.85
C SER A 21 -8.57 10.67 -6.00
N SER A 22 -8.72 11.91 -6.44
CA SER A 22 -7.94 12.45 -7.57
C SER A 22 -6.45 12.44 -7.30
N ALA A 23 -6.03 12.82 -6.09
CA ALA A 23 -4.62 12.86 -5.74
C ALA A 23 -4.02 11.45 -5.70
N CYS A 24 -4.75 10.47 -5.16
CA CYS A 24 -4.30 9.07 -5.16
C CYS A 24 -4.24 8.50 -6.59
N GLU A 25 -5.23 8.79 -7.42
CA GLU A 25 -5.20 8.38 -8.83
C GLU A 25 -3.98 8.94 -9.57
N GLU A 26 -3.64 10.19 -9.32
CA GLU A 26 -2.46 10.81 -9.94
C GLU A 26 -1.18 10.12 -9.52
N VAL A 27 -1.03 9.77 -8.24
CA VAL A 27 0.14 9.02 -7.77
C VAL A 27 0.25 7.68 -8.53
N LEU A 28 -0.87 6.94 -8.64
CA LEU A 28 -0.88 5.67 -9.37
C LEU A 28 -0.54 5.85 -10.86
N ARG A 29 -0.97 6.94 -11.46
CA ARG A 29 -0.69 7.23 -12.86
C ARG A 29 0.78 7.59 -13.09
N GLU A 30 1.36 8.35 -12.18
CA GLU A 30 2.75 8.81 -12.29
C GLU A 30 3.76 7.74 -11.88
N ALA A 31 3.39 6.82 -11.01
CA ALA A 31 4.29 5.75 -10.58
C ALA A 31 4.64 4.83 -11.75
N GLY A 32 5.93 4.58 -11.93
CA GLY A 32 6.39 3.59 -12.92
C GLY A 32 6.05 2.17 -12.51
N THR A 33 6.16 1.89 -11.21
CA THR A 33 5.81 0.59 -10.61
C THR A 33 5.10 0.83 -9.30
N VAL A 34 3.98 0.13 -9.11
CA VAL A 34 3.22 0.11 -7.85
C VAL A 34 3.33 -1.30 -7.26
N VAL A 35 3.93 -1.39 -6.08
CA VAL A 35 4.04 -2.67 -5.36
C VAL A 35 2.78 -2.83 -4.50
N VAL A 36 2.07 -3.93 -4.71
CA VAL A 36 0.82 -4.22 -3.99
C VAL A 36 0.97 -5.58 -3.31
N SER A 37 1.06 -5.58 -1.99
CA SER A 37 1.21 -6.82 -1.25
C SER A 37 -0.04 -7.71 -1.37
N PRO A 38 0.10 -9.05 -1.27
CA PRO A 38 -1.06 -9.94 -1.22
C PRO A 38 -2.02 -9.62 -0.06
N MET A 39 -1.50 -9.12 1.07
CA MET A 39 -2.34 -8.70 2.21
C MET A 39 -3.20 -7.49 1.84
N VAL A 40 -2.61 -6.53 1.12
CA VAL A 40 -3.34 -5.35 0.62
C VAL A 40 -4.41 -5.78 -0.39
N LEU A 41 -4.09 -6.71 -1.29
CA LEU A 41 -5.08 -7.23 -2.24
C LEU A 41 -6.28 -7.84 -1.53
N THR A 42 -6.04 -8.63 -0.50
CA THR A 42 -7.10 -9.27 0.30
C THR A 42 -7.98 -8.22 0.98
N GLU A 43 -7.36 -7.22 1.61
CA GLU A 43 -8.10 -6.13 2.24
C GLU A 43 -8.90 -5.31 1.22
N LEU A 44 -8.28 -4.99 0.09
CA LEU A 44 -8.92 -4.20 -0.96
C LEU A 44 -10.16 -4.93 -1.51
N ASP A 45 -10.04 -6.22 -1.79
CA ASP A 45 -11.15 -7.05 -2.24
C ASP A 45 -12.31 -7.00 -1.24
N HIS A 46 -12.01 -7.22 0.02
CA HIS A 46 -13.00 -7.23 1.09
C HIS A 46 -13.66 -5.86 1.30
N LEU A 47 -12.87 -4.79 1.37
CA LEU A 47 -13.37 -3.45 1.63
C LEU A 47 -14.14 -2.87 0.45
N THR A 48 -13.73 -3.13 -0.77
CA THR A 48 -14.47 -2.68 -1.95
C THR A 48 -15.84 -3.34 -2.03
N ARG A 49 -15.92 -4.64 -1.72
CA ARG A 49 -17.20 -5.34 -1.65
C ARG A 49 -18.12 -4.73 -0.58
N ARG A 50 -17.58 -4.48 0.60
CA ARG A 50 -18.38 -3.93 1.71
C ARG A 50 -18.83 -2.50 1.43
N ARG A 51 -17.97 -1.67 0.85
CA ARG A 51 -18.26 -0.25 0.66
C ARG A 51 -19.06 0.03 -0.60
N PHE A 52 -18.76 -0.65 -1.71
CA PHE A 52 -19.32 -0.35 -3.02
C PHE A 52 -20.25 -1.44 -3.57
N GLY A 53 -20.25 -2.62 -2.97
CA GLY A 53 -21.02 -3.78 -3.42
C GLY A 53 -20.25 -4.71 -4.35
N GLY A 54 -20.82 -5.92 -4.57
CA GLY A 54 -20.17 -6.97 -5.34
C GLY A 54 -19.83 -6.60 -6.78
N PRO A 55 -20.73 -5.96 -7.55
CA PRO A 55 -20.41 -5.56 -8.93
C PRO A 55 -19.22 -4.61 -9.01
N GLN A 56 -19.13 -3.64 -8.13
CA GLN A 56 -18.01 -2.70 -8.10
C GLN A 56 -16.71 -3.35 -7.64
N ARG A 57 -16.77 -4.29 -6.72
CA ARG A 57 -15.63 -5.10 -6.32
C ARG A 57 -15.01 -5.79 -7.53
N VAL A 58 -15.84 -6.38 -8.38
CA VAL A 58 -15.36 -7.06 -9.60
C VAL A 58 -14.66 -6.06 -10.53
N VAL A 59 -15.23 -4.87 -10.71
CA VAL A 59 -14.62 -3.82 -11.56
C VAL A 59 -13.24 -3.42 -11.02
N VAL A 60 -13.14 -3.16 -9.71
CA VAL A 60 -11.88 -2.76 -9.08
C VAL A 60 -10.83 -3.86 -9.21
N MET A 61 -11.18 -5.09 -8.87
CA MET A 61 -10.22 -6.19 -8.92
C MET A 61 -9.78 -6.50 -10.35
N ASN A 62 -10.69 -6.44 -11.32
CA ASN A 62 -10.32 -6.60 -12.73
C ASN A 62 -9.35 -5.51 -13.19
N PHE A 63 -9.56 -4.26 -12.76
CA PHE A 63 -8.62 -3.19 -13.06
C PHE A 63 -7.25 -3.48 -12.46
N VAL A 64 -7.20 -3.83 -11.17
CA VAL A 64 -5.93 -4.14 -10.48
C VAL A 64 -5.17 -5.24 -11.23
N PHE A 65 -5.83 -6.35 -11.53
CA PHE A 65 -5.18 -7.46 -12.23
C PHE A 65 -4.78 -7.11 -13.67
N SER A 66 -5.52 -6.23 -14.35
CA SER A 66 -5.10 -5.72 -15.64
C SER A 66 -3.79 -4.91 -15.54
N GLN A 67 -3.61 -4.16 -14.46
CA GLN A 67 -2.37 -3.43 -14.20
C GLN A 67 -1.20 -4.38 -13.88
N VAL A 68 -1.49 -5.50 -13.22
CA VAL A 68 -0.49 -6.57 -13.01
C VAL A 68 -0.05 -7.15 -14.35
N ASP A 69 -1.00 -7.48 -15.22
CA ASP A 69 -0.70 -8.04 -16.55
C ASP A 69 0.12 -7.08 -17.42
N ARG A 70 -0.09 -5.77 -17.24
CA ARG A 70 0.67 -4.72 -17.91
C ARG A 70 2.00 -4.40 -17.25
N MET A 71 2.34 -5.11 -16.17
CA MET A 71 3.57 -4.89 -15.41
C MET A 71 3.67 -3.49 -14.76
N ARG A 72 2.53 -2.83 -14.59
CA ARG A 72 2.45 -1.55 -13.87
C ARG A 72 2.32 -1.78 -12.36
N PHE A 73 1.54 -2.78 -11.98
CA PHE A 73 1.44 -3.23 -10.60
C PHE A 73 2.22 -4.52 -10.44
N LEU A 74 2.96 -4.62 -9.35
CA LEU A 74 3.72 -5.80 -8.98
C LEU A 74 3.16 -6.37 -7.69
N VAL A 75 2.76 -7.65 -7.72
CA VAL A 75 2.38 -8.38 -6.51
C VAL A 75 3.58 -9.27 -6.13
N PRO A 76 4.36 -8.88 -5.12
CA PRO A 76 5.56 -9.63 -4.77
C PRO A 76 5.21 -10.92 -4.03
N ASP A 77 6.07 -11.92 -4.17
CA ASP A 77 6.04 -13.07 -3.28
C ASP A 77 6.29 -12.59 -1.85
N THR A 78 5.37 -12.92 -0.96
CA THR A 78 5.42 -12.48 0.43
C THR A 78 5.46 -13.71 1.32
N GLY A 79 6.63 -14.30 1.40
CA GLY A 79 6.86 -15.52 2.14
C GLY A 79 7.46 -15.27 3.51
N ARG A 80 8.10 -16.31 4.04
CA ARG A 80 8.62 -16.35 5.40
C ARG A 80 9.58 -15.21 5.73
N ASP A 81 10.46 -14.84 4.80
CA ASP A 81 11.49 -13.82 5.06
C ASP A 81 10.86 -12.45 5.24
N VAL A 82 9.95 -12.07 4.35
CA VAL A 82 9.24 -10.79 4.44
C VAL A 82 8.37 -10.77 5.70
N LEU A 83 7.65 -11.85 5.97
CA LEU A 83 6.80 -11.95 7.16
C LEU A 83 7.63 -11.89 8.45
N GLY A 84 8.82 -12.47 8.45
CA GLY A 84 9.75 -12.39 9.58
C GLY A 84 10.17 -10.95 9.86
N VAL A 85 10.54 -10.19 8.83
CA VAL A 85 10.87 -8.77 8.95
C VAL A 85 9.66 -7.97 9.44
N ALA A 86 8.48 -8.25 8.89
CA ALA A 86 7.25 -7.58 9.33
C ALA A 86 6.97 -7.81 10.82
N ARG A 87 7.18 -9.02 11.31
CA ARG A 87 7.03 -9.32 12.75
C ARG A 87 8.03 -8.54 13.61
N GLU A 88 9.27 -8.39 13.16
CA GLU A 88 10.26 -7.56 13.84
C GLU A 88 9.81 -6.09 13.90
N VAL A 89 9.22 -5.58 12.82
CA VAL A 89 8.67 -4.22 12.78
C VAL A 89 7.54 -4.07 13.80
N GLN A 90 6.61 -5.02 13.85
CA GLN A 90 5.52 -5.00 14.83
C GLN A 90 6.05 -4.99 16.26
N GLN A 91 7.09 -5.76 16.54
CA GLN A 91 7.70 -5.81 17.88
C GLN A 91 8.41 -4.52 18.23
N ARG A 92 9.16 -3.95 17.28
CA ARG A 92 9.89 -2.68 17.49
C ARG A 92 8.92 -1.53 17.79
N TYR A 93 7.78 -1.51 17.13
CA TYR A 93 6.77 -0.46 17.28
C TYR A 93 5.52 -0.95 18.01
N ALA A 94 5.73 -1.76 19.06
CA ALA A 94 4.62 -2.39 19.80
C ALA A 94 3.57 -1.37 20.30
N GLY A 95 4.00 -0.16 20.63
CA GLY A 95 3.10 0.90 21.09
C GLY A 95 2.16 1.45 20.00
N LEU A 96 2.46 1.23 18.74
CA LEU A 96 1.59 1.65 17.64
C LEU A 96 0.48 0.64 17.34
N ASP A 97 0.60 -0.58 17.86
CA ASP A 97 -0.32 -1.68 17.54
C ASP A 97 -0.50 -1.85 16.01
N LEU A 98 0.63 -1.85 15.31
CA LEU A 98 0.68 -1.91 13.86
C LEU A 98 0.18 -3.26 13.37
N ASP A 99 -0.76 -3.29 12.42
CA ASP A 99 -1.23 -4.55 11.88
C ASP A 99 -0.20 -5.18 10.92
N LEU A 100 -0.43 -6.45 10.58
CA LEU A 100 0.53 -7.20 9.76
C LEU A 100 0.64 -6.62 8.35
N ALA A 101 -0.45 -6.16 7.76
CA ALA A 101 -0.43 -5.59 6.41
C ALA A 101 0.45 -4.35 6.35
N ASP A 102 0.35 -3.44 7.33
CA ASP A 102 1.19 -2.25 7.40
C ASP A 102 2.65 -2.61 7.63
N ALA A 103 2.91 -3.57 8.52
CA ALA A 103 4.28 -4.05 8.79
C ALA A 103 4.90 -4.71 7.55
N VAL A 104 4.11 -5.44 6.77
CA VAL A 104 4.56 -6.02 5.50
C VAL A 104 4.91 -4.91 4.50
N ASN A 105 4.14 -3.84 4.44
CA ASN A 105 4.47 -2.71 3.57
C ASN A 105 5.81 -2.06 3.96
N VAL A 106 6.12 -1.95 5.23
CA VAL A 106 7.44 -1.47 5.71
C VAL A 106 8.54 -2.40 5.22
N ALA A 107 8.35 -3.71 5.35
CA ALA A 107 9.32 -4.71 4.89
C ALA A 107 9.50 -4.67 3.36
N LEU A 108 8.42 -4.55 2.60
CA LEU A 108 8.46 -4.47 1.14
C LEU A 108 9.13 -3.18 0.66
N ALA A 109 8.89 -2.06 1.34
CA ALA A 109 9.57 -0.81 1.01
C ALA A 109 11.09 -0.97 1.10
N ALA A 110 11.58 -1.67 2.12
CA ALA A 110 13.01 -1.98 2.24
C ALA A 110 13.50 -2.90 1.13
N GLU A 111 12.74 -3.96 0.82
CA GLU A 111 13.10 -4.91 -0.24
C GLU A 111 13.22 -4.23 -1.61
N PHE A 112 12.29 -3.34 -1.92
CA PHE A 112 12.28 -2.59 -3.17
C PHE A 112 13.05 -1.28 -3.10
N ARG A 113 13.72 -0.99 -1.99
CA ARG A 113 14.58 0.18 -1.77
C ARG A 113 13.86 1.50 -2.05
N THR A 114 12.64 1.61 -1.56
CA THR A 114 11.86 2.83 -1.69
C THR A 114 11.42 3.33 -0.31
N THR A 115 11.19 4.63 -0.23
CA THR A 115 10.56 5.26 0.93
C THR A 115 9.17 5.79 0.59
N ASP A 116 8.72 5.61 -0.65
CA ASP A 116 7.45 6.14 -1.14
C ASP A 116 6.32 5.17 -0.84
N ILE A 117 5.37 5.60 -0.03
CA ILE A 117 4.18 4.84 0.34
C ILE A 117 2.94 5.63 -0.10
N LEU A 118 2.06 5.00 -0.85
CA LEU A 118 0.72 5.56 -1.12
C LEU A 118 -0.19 5.16 0.03
N THR A 119 -0.53 6.09 0.89
CA THR A 119 -1.34 5.81 2.08
C THR A 119 -2.07 7.04 2.57
N LEU A 120 -3.20 6.82 3.22
CA LEU A 120 -3.91 7.83 4.03
C LEU A 120 -3.70 7.59 5.53
N ASP A 121 -2.99 6.55 5.91
CA ASP A 121 -2.64 6.25 7.30
C ASP A 121 -1.37 7.03 7.69
N ARG A 122 -1.56 8.31 7.93
CA ARG A 122 -0.48 9.23 8.23
C ARG A 122 0.14 8.98 9.61
N ARG A 123 -0.71 8.67 10.58
CA ARG A 123 -0.28 8.51 11.97
C ARG A 123 0.82 7.46 12.10
N ASP A 124 0.56 6.25 11.63
CA ASP A 124 1.46 5.12 11.83
C ASP A 124 2.72 5.25 10.98
N PHE A 125 2.57 5.57 9.70
CA PHE A 125 3.74 5.69 8.81
C PHE A 125 4.61 6.90 9.11
N ARG A 126 4.09 7.97 9.73
CA ARG A 126 4.92 9.08 10.23
C ARG A 126 5.76 8.68 11.45
N ALA A 127 5.26 7.74 12.24
CA ALA A 127 5.94 7.28 13.46
C ALA A 127 6.99 6.20 13.19
N ILE A 128 6.95 5.56 12.02
CA ILE A 128 7.84 4.45 11.65
C ILE A 128 9.01 4.98 10.84
N ARG A 129 10.20 4.52 11.18
CA ARG A 129 11.41 4.80 10.39
C ARG A 129 11.58 3.73 9.32
N PRO A 130 11.93 4.11 8.07
CA PRO A 130 12.24 3.12 7.05
C PRO A 130 13.40 2.21 7.46
N LEU A 131 13.40 0.99 6.95
CA LEU A 131 14.49 0.02 7.20
C LEU A 131 15.69 0.26 6.27
N VAL A 132 15.56 1.13 5.28
CA VAL A 132 16.67 1.60 4.44
C VAL A 132 17.30 2.85 5.06
N ALA A 133 18.43 3.31 4.48
CA ALA A 133 19.14 4.49 4.97
C ALA A 133 18.40 5.79 4.66
N ALA A 134 17.27 5.99 5.34
CA ALA A 134 16.43 7.19 5.25
C ALA A 134 15.81 7.48 6.60
N GLU A 135 15.50 8.74 6.88
CA GLU A 135 14.95 9.13 8.18
C GLU A 135 13.44 8.98 8.27
N ALA A 136 12.74 9.10 7.15
CA ALA A 136 11.29 9.09 7.12
C ALA A 136 10.77 8.52 5.81
N PHE A 137 9.56 7.98 5.85
CA PHE A 137 8.81 7.67 4.64
C PHE A 137 8.29 8.95 3.99
N ARG A 138 8.22 8.91 2.68
CA ARG A 138 7.49 9.91 1.90
C ARG A 138 6.09 9.40 1.68
N LEU A 139 5.12 10.02 2.34
CA LEU A 139 3.73 9.59 2.29
C LEU A 139 3.00 10.32 1.16
N LEU A 140 2.59 9.59 0.16
CA LEU A 140 1.84 10.10 -0.97
C LEU A 140 0.35 9.85 -0.77
N PRO A 141 -0.53 10.80 -1.14
CA PRO A 141 -0.24 12.02 -1.89
C PRO A 141 0.26 13.23 -1.07
N ASP A 142 0.32 13.17 0.24
CA ASP A 142 0.58 14.33 1.11
C ASP A 142 1.95 15.00 0.86
N ASP A 143 2.98 14.20 0.67
CA ASP A 143 4.37 14.67 0.54
C ASP A 143 4.80 14.87 -0.92
N ARG A 144 3.86 15.02 -1.77
CA ARG A 144 4.06 15.16 -3.20
C ARG A 144 4.67 16.50 -3.62
#